data_03154499ebbfe7ff946d149d044a4379
#
_entry.id   03154499ebbfe7ff946d149d044a4379
#
_cell.length_a   1.000
_cell.length_b   1.000
_cell.length_c   1.000
_cell.angle_alpha   90.00
_cell.angle_beta   90.00
_cell.angle_gamma   90.00
#
_symmetry.space_group_name_H-M   'P 1'
#
loop_
_entity.id
_entity.type
_entity.pdbx_description
1 polymer ?
#
loop_
_entity_poly.entity_id
_entity_poly.type
_entity_poly.pdbx_seq_one_letter_code
_entity_poly.pdbx_strand_id
1 'polypeptide(L)'
;MQTRHSVATIYLLLRGISSLFVAVVYTVELIYQAQSIGLNPFQLVLAGMVNQLVVFVCQAPTGVLADMYSRRWAVVSGLLIIGLGFLIEGGIPSFAAVLAAQAFWGLGSSLMDGADAAWIADELGSEQIGSLYLRATQVGWLCTLPGIALGAALGSIHLNLPMLVGGGGYLALGLLLAVIMPERRFKPATRESGSSWRQMQQTLVKGFRLVRFHPTLLVILGTGVFSGVVGEAFGRLWQYHLLHNFAFPTISNLPSITWFGVIEIVIALTNIVGIEIAKRRLDSNNQRAVAWGLLLIEGATLLGIVLFALSGQFVLALAGLWLLTTANGPRIPLRQAWINQHTPSSVRATILSFNSLVGALAAIAGGLLIGALATALTTRPALLFSGLLLLPALYLYARTLRGKQSITTTKTEGEDIMPENT
;
A
#
# COMPACT_ATOMS: atom_id res chain seq x y z
N MET A 1 29.48 -12.74 15.86
CA MET A 1 29.22 -12.75 14.40
C MET A 1 28.10 -13.73 14.02
N GLN A 2 28.13 -14.99 14.45
CA GLN A 2 27.08 -16.00 14.11
C GLN A 2 25.64 -15.59 14.45
N THR A 3 25.40 -14.95 15.60
CA THR A 3 24.06 -14.51 16.02
C THR A 3 23.46 -13.40 15.13
N ARG A 4 24.28 -12.49 14.58
CA ARG A 4 23.83 -11.41 13.70
C ARG A 4 23.39 -11.91 12.33
N HIS A 5 24.13 -12.85 11.74
CA HIS A 5 23.73 -13.49 10.47
C HIS A 5 22.40 -14.24 10.61
N SER A 6 22.18 -14.90 11.73
CA SER A 6 20.94 -15.63 12.04
C SER A 6 19.74 -14.67 12.11
N VAL A 7 19.85 -13.50 12.75
CA VAL A 7 18.76 -12.50 12.86
C VAL A 7 18.42 -11.89 11.51
N ALA A 8 19.42 -11.52 10.71
CA ALA A 8 19.19 -11.02 9.35
C ALA A 8 18.49 -12.06 8.46
N THR A 9 18.88 -13.35 8.58
CA THR A 9 18.25 -14.44 7.84
C THR A 9 16.79 -14.60 8.25
N ILE A 10 16.46 -14.54 9.55
CA ILE A 10 15.09 -14.61 10.04
C ILE A 10 14.24 -13.46 9.46
N TYR A 11 14.78 -12.24 9.40
CA TYR A 11 14.08 -11.11 8.78
C TYR A 11 13.84 -11.32 7.27
N LEU A 12 14.83 -11.84 6.55
CA LEU A 12 14.67 -12.17 5.13
C LEU A 12 13.64 -13.28 4.91
N LEU A 13 13.61 -14.31 5.77
CA LEU A 13 12.58 -15.37 5.75
C LEU A 13 11.19 -14.79 6.01
N LEU A 14 11.04 -13.95 7.05
CA LEU A 14 9.78 -13.25 7.33
C LEU A 14 9.28 -12.51 6.09
N ARG A 15 10.12 -11.68 5.48
CA ARG A 15 9.73 -10.85 4.31
C ARG A 15 9.48 -11.68 3.07
N GLY A 16 10.33 -12.67 2.78
CA GLY A 16 10.20 -13.52 1.60
C GLY A 16 8.96 -14.42 1.66
N ILE A 17 8.79 -15.15 2.74
CA ILE A 17 7.67 -16.10 2.90
C ILE A 17 6.33 -15.35 2.99
N SER A 18 6.26 -14.21 3.70
CA SER A 18 5.06 -13.37 3.72
C SER A 18 4.71 -12.85 2.32
N SER A 19 5.71 -12.40 1.53
CA SER A 19 5.49 -11.94 0.15
C SER A 19 5.02 -13.07 -0.77
N LEU A 20 5.52 -14.29 -0.58
CA LEU A 20 5.08 -15.45 -1.33
C LEU A 20 3.60 -15.76 -1.06
N PHE A 21 3.21 -15.92 0.21
CA PHE A 21 1.85 -16.34 0.55
C PHE A 21 0.82 -15.24 0.32
N VAL A 22 1.17 -13.97 0.49
CA VAL A 22 0.28 -12.88 0.10
C VAL A 22 0.02 -12.87 -1.40
N ALA A 23 1.07 -13.13 -2.22
CA ALA A 23 0.92 -13.21 -3.66
C ALA A 23 0.05 -14.41 -4.09
N VAL A 24 0.21 -15.57 -3.42
CA VAL A 24 -0.66 -16.75 -3.63
C VAL A 24 -2.13 -16.37 -3.47
N VAL A 25 -2.47 -15.64 -2.40
CA VAL A 25 -3.86 -15.26 -2.09
C VAL A 25 -4.34 -14.18 -3.04
N TYR A 26 -3.64 -13.06 -3.16
CA TYR A 26 -4.11 -11.88 -3.89
C TYR A 26 -4.31 -12.10 -5.38
N THR A 27 -3.57 -13.04 -5.98
CA THR A 27 -3.76 -13.39 -7.40
C THR A 27 -5.18 -13.88 -7.69
N VAL A 28 -5.86 -14.49 -6.70
CA VAL A 28 -7.14 -15.19 -6.90
C VAL A 28 -8.27 -14.65 -6.02
N GLU A 29 -7.96 -13.94 -4.96
CA GLU A 29 -8.92 -13.50 -3.93
C GLU A 29 -10.16 -12.81 -4.51
N LEU A 30 -9.97 -11.76 -5.32
CA LEU A 30 -11.08 -11.01 -5.91
C LEU A 30 -11.89 -11.86 -6.91
N ILE A 31 -11.24 -12.79 -7.59
CA ILE A 31 -11.91 -13.71 -8.51
C ILE A 31 -12.76 -14.71 -7.74
N TYR A 32 -12.23 -15.25 -6.64
CA TYR A 32 -12.98 -16.12 -5.73
C TYR A 32 -14.20 -15.39 -5.14
N GLN A 33 -13.99 -14.16 -4.66
CA GLN A 33 -15.06 -13.32 -4.12
C GLN A 33 -16.15 -13.04 -5.16
N ALA A 34 -15.77 -12.75 -6.43
CA ALA A 34 -16.70 -12.45 -7.50
C ALA A 34 -17.41 -13.69 -8.06
N GLN A 35 -16.69 -14.81 -8.30
CA GLN A 35 -17.23 -15.98 -8.99
C GLN A 35 -17.79 -17.04 -8.05
N SER A 36 -17.10 -17.35 -6.94
CA SER A 36 -17.53 -18.43 -6.01
C SER A 36 -18.53 -17.92 -4.98
N ILE A 37 -18.31 -16.71 -4.44
CA ILE A 37 -19.23 -16.13 -3.44
C ILE A 37 -20.32 -15.29 -4.12
N GLY A 38 -20.06 -14.77 -5.33
CA GLY A 38 -21.02 -13.97 -6.10
C GLY A 38 -21.13 -12.52 -5.58
N LEU A 39 -20.04 -11.96 -5.06
CA LEU A 39 -20.05 -10.59 -4.55
C LEU A 39 -20.20 -9.59 -5.69
N ASN A 40 -21.08 -8.61 -5.50
CA ASN A 40 -21.25 -7.49 -6.38
C ASN A 40 -20.13 -6.44 -6.19
N PRO A 41 -19.96 -5.47 -7.11
CA PRO A 41 -18.90 -4.46 -7.01
C PRO A 41 -18.90 -3.66 -5.71
N PHE A 42 -20.07 -3.33 -5.16
CA PHE A 42 -20.17 -2.62 -3.88
C PHE A 42 -19.62 -3.46 -2.72
N GLN A 43 -19.97 -4.75 -2.69
CA GLN A 43 -19.51 -5.68 -1.65
C GLN A 43 -18.00 -5.90 -1.71
N LEU A 44 -17.41 -5.99 -2.92
CA LEU A 44 -15.95 -6.08 -3.10
C LEU A 44 -15.23 -4.86 -2.54
N VAL A 45 -15.73 -3.67 -2.85
CA VAL A 45 -15.17 -2.43 -2.34
C VAL A 45 -15.39 -2.31 -0.84
N LEU A 46 -16.59 -2.66 -0.33
CA LEU A 46 -16.90 -2.63 1.11
C LEU A 46 -15.98 -3.56 1.90
N ALA A 47 -15.64 -4.74 1.37
CA ALA A 47 -14.67 -5.64 1.99
C ALA A 47 -13.30 -4.96 2.18
N GLY A 48 -12.77 -4.32 1.12
CA GLY A 48 -11.53 -3.54 1.23
C GLY A 48 -11.58 -2.42 2.23
N MET A 49 -12.74 -1.78 2.36
CA MET A 49 -12.93 -0.68 3.31
C MET A 49 -12.97 -1.15 4.76
N VAL A 50 -13.54 -2.34 5.03
CA VAL A 50 -13.46 -2.96 6.36
C VAL A 50 -11.98 -3.15 6.75
N ASN A 51 -11.16 -3.64 5.83
CA ASN A 51 -9.72 -3.74 6.06
C ASN A 51 -9.09 -2.38 6.40
N GLN A 52 -9.29 -1.37 5.56
CA GLN A 52 -8.74 -0.03 5.76
C GLN A 52 -9.23 0.63 7.06
N LEU A 53 -10.50 0.42 7.42
CA LEU A 53 -11.07 0.94 8.66
C LEU A 53 -10.42 0.28 9.88
N VAL A 54 -10.24 -1.04 9.85
CA VAL A 54 -9.59 -1.77 10.95
C VAL A 54 -8.13 -1.35 11.08
N VAL A 55 -7.41 -1.21 9.97
CA VAL A 55 -6.04 -0.65 9.98
C VAL A 55 -6.03 0.74 10.60
N PHE A 56 -6.90 1.63 10.15
CA PHE A 56 -6.98 2.99 10.65
C PHE A 56 -7.24 3.05 12.17
N VAL A 57 -8.16 2.21 12.66
CA VAL A 57 -8.53 2.15 14.08
C VAL A 57 -7.45 1.48 14.92
N CYS A 58 -6.85 0.40 14.43
CA CYS A 58 -5.97 -0.45 15.22
C CYS A 58 -4.50 -0.02 15.17
N GLN A 59 -4.04 0.69 14.13
CA GLN A 59 -2.64 1.02 13.92
C GLN A 59 -1.99 1.73 15.13
N ALA A 60 -2.65 2.71 15.73
CA ALA A 60 -2.12 3.42 16.88
C ALA A 60 -2.10 2.56 18.17
N PRO A 61 -3.17 1.84 18.55
CA PRO A 61 -3.16 0.95 19.70
C PRO A 61 -2.15 -0.21 19.56
N THR A 62 -2.06 -0.83 18.38
CA THR A 62 -1.17 -1.99 18.16
C THR A 62 0.30 -1.59 18.17
N GLY A 63 0.64 -0.41 17.64
CA GLY A 63 1.99 0.14 17.73
C GLY A 63 2.43 0.33 19.18
N VAL A 64 1.56 0.92 20.03
CA VAL A 64 1.84 1.06 21.47
C VAL A 64 1.99 -0.31 22.14
N LEU A 65 1.14 -1.28 21.80
CA LEU A 65 1.27 -2.64 22.34
C LEU A 65 2.61 -3.28 21.97
N ALA A 66 3.04 -3.15 20.71
CA ALA A 66 4.32 -3.68 20.25
C ALA A 66 5.51 -3.05 21.01
N ASP A 67 5.49 -1.74 21.22
CA ASP A 67 6.57 -1.02 21.89
C ASP A 67 6.58 -1.21 23.42
N MET A 68 5.44 -1.51 24.04
CA MET A 68 5.34 -1.72 25.49
C MET A 68 5.58 -3.16 25.91
N TYR A 69 5.15 -4.14 25.12
CA TYR A 69 5.15 -5.54 25.55
C TYR A 69 6.18 -6.37 24.81
N SER A 70 6.12 -6.45 23.47
CA SER A 70 7.03 -7.27 22.67
C SER A 70 6.78 -7.05 21.18
N ARG A 71 7.84 -6.68 20.45
CA ARG A 71 7.80 -6.56 18.98
C ARG A 71 7.72 -7.92 18.30
N ARG A 72 8.40 -8.92 18.86
CA ARG A 72 8.32 -10.32 18.41
C ARG A 72 6.90 -10.85 18.46
N TRP A 73 6.23 -10.71 19.60
CA TRP A 73 4.87 -11.22 19.74
C TRP A 73 3.85 -10.42 18.93
N ALA A 74 4.08 -9.13 18.67
CA ALA A 74 3.26 -8.36 17.75
C ALA A 74 3.35 -8.93 16.32
N VAL A 75 4.57 -9.23 15.81
CA VAL A 75 4.77 -9.84 14.49
C VAL A 75 4.15 -11.25 14.44
N VAL A 76 4.43 -12.08 15.42
CA VAL A 76 3.92 -13.47 15.46
C VAL A 76 2.39 -13.49 15.50
N SER A 77 1.77 -12.74 16.42
CA SER A 77 0.31 -12.68 16.50
C SER A 77 -0.32 -12.07 15.24
N GLY A 78 0.32 -11.08 14.64
CA GLY A 78 -0.11 -10.52 13.36
C GLY A 78 -0.18 -11.57 12.25
N LEU A 79 0.87 -12.38 12.09
CA LEU A 79 0.90 -13.48 11.11
C LEU A 79 -0.19 -14.52 11.37
N LEU A 80 -0.38 -14.93 12.64
CA LEU A 80 -1.40 -15.91 13.01
C LEU A 80 -2.82 -15.38 12.74
N ILE A 81 -3.09 -14.12 13.06
CA ILE A 81 -4.38 -13.47 12.80
C ILE A 81 -4.65 -13.38 11.30
N ILE A 82 -3.68 -12.98 10.48
CA ILE A 82 -3.81 -12.95 9.02
C ILE A 82 -4.10 -14.35 8.47
N GLY A 83 -3.33 -15.35 8.92
CA GLY A 83 -3.52 -16.73 8.51
C GLY A 83 -4.92 -17.27 8.82
N LEU A 84 -5.43 -17.00 10.02
CA LEU A 84 -6.81 -17.35 10.41
C LEU A 84 -7.84 -16.65 9.52
N GLY A 85 -7.63 -15.37 9.19
CA GLY A 85 -8.50 -14.62 8.29
C GLY A 85 -8.64 -15.31 6.92
N PHE A 86 -7.52 -15.67 6.30
CA PHE A 86 -7.53 -16.37 5.00
C PHE A 86 -8.17 -17.76 5.09
N LEU A 87 -7.96 -18.52 6.19
CA LEU A 87 -8.63 -19.80 6.37
C LEU A 87 -10.15 -19.66 6.52
N ILE A 88 -10.62 -18.61 7.22
CA ILE A 88 -12.04 -18.30 7.33
C ILE A 88 -12.63 -18.00 5.95
N GLU A 89 -11.97 -17.16 5.16
CA GLU A 89 -12.42 -16.78 3.82
C GLU A 89 -12.45 -17.98 2.87
N GLY A 90 -11.39 -18.77 2.82
CA GLY A 90 -11.30 -19.95 1.96
C GLY A 90 -12.19 -21.10 2.39
N GLY A 91 -12.50 -21.21 3.70
CA GLY A 91 -13.31 -22.29 4.27
C GLY A 91 -14.82 -22.02 4.26
N ILE A 92 -15.25 -20.75 4.29
CA ILE A 92 -16.65 -20.36 4.41
C ILE A 92 -17.01 -19.39 3.25
N PRO A 93 -17.65 -19.88 2.17
CA PRO A 93 -18.00 -19.05 1.02
C PRO A 93 -19.20 -18.13 1.32
N SER A 94 -18.96 -17.09 2.10
CA SER A 94 -19.99 -16.11 2.45
C SER A 94 -19.41 -14.69 2.55
N PHE A 95 -20.25 -13.70 2.27
CA PHE A 95 -19.86 -12.29 2.41
C PHE A 95 -19.43 -11.93 3.84
N ALA A 96 -20.09 -12.49 4.85
CA ALA A 96 -19.71 -12.28 6.25
C ALA A 96 -18.31 -12.82 6.57
N ALA A 97 -17.93 -13.98 6.00
CA ALA A 97 -16.59 -14.54 6.15
C ALA A 97 -15.53 -13.66 5.46
N VAL A 98 -15.83 -13.09 4.29
CA VAL A 98 -14.96 -12.13 3.61
C VAL A 98 -14.75 -10.88 4.49
N LEU A 99 -15.83 -10.29 5.04
CA LEU A 99 -15.72 -9.14 5.94
C LEU A 99 -14.88 -9.45 7.20
N ALA A 100 -15.10 -10.63 7.79
CA ALA A 100 -14.29 -11.10 8.92
C ALA A 100 -12.82 -11.26 8.53
N ALA A 101 -12.52 -11.90 7.39
CA ALA A 101 -11.16 -12.07 6.88
C ALA A 101 -10.45 -10.74 6.66
N GLN A 102 -11.14 -9.78 6.06
CA GLN A 102 -10.61 -8.43 5.84
C GLN A 102 -10.35 -7.69 7.17
N ALA A 103 -11.20 -7.90 8.18
CA ALA A 103 -10.96 -7.37 9.53
C ALA A 103 -9.74 -8.03 10.20
N PHE A 104 -9.61 -9.35 10.09
CA PHE A 104 -8.43 -10.10 10.57
C PHE A 104 -7.16 -9.66 9.87
N TRP A 105 -7.21 -9.47 8.54
CA TRP A 105 -6.08 -8.94 7.77
C TRP A 105 -5.68 -7.55 8.27
N GLY A 106 -6.64 -6.63 8.41
CA GLY A 106 -6.39 -5.28 8.90
C GLY A 106 -5.79 -5.24 10.31
N LEU A 107 -6.29 -6.08 11.21
CA LEU A 107 -5.76 -6.18 12.58
C LEU A 107 -4.35 -6.78 12.58
N GLY A 108 -4.14 -7.88 11.85
CA GLY A 108 -2.85 -8.56 11.80
C GLY A 108 -1.77 -7.69 11.14
N SER A 109 -2.09 -6.99 10.04
CA SER A 109 -1.17 -6.05 9.41
C SER A 109 -0.82 -4.87 10.33
N SER A 110 -1.79 -4.33 11.06
CA SER A 110 -1.56 -3.26 12.03
C SER A 110 -0.63 -3.68 13.18
N LEU A 111 -0.67 -4.96 13.60
CA LEU A 111 0.27 -5.51 14.59
C LEU A 111 1.68 -5.65 14.05
N MET A 112 1.82 -5.99 12.77
CA MET A 112 3.12 -6.16 12.12
C MET A 112 3.75 -4.84 11.71
N ASP A 113 2.93 -3.85 11.30
CA ASP A 113 3.40 -2.57 10.76
C ASP A 113 4.28 -1.83 11.76
N GLY A 114 5.53 -1.64 11.36
CA GLY A 114 6.55 -1.00 12.19
C GLY A 114 7.18 -1.92 13.25
N ALA A 115 6.49 -2.94 13.75
CA ALA A 115 7.03 -3.86 14.75
C ALA A 115 8.18 -4.72 14.19
N ASP A 116 8.06 -5.18 12.94
CA ASP A 116 9.10 -5.94 12.25
C ASP A 116 10.36 -5.09 11.99
N ALA A 117 10.16 -3.85 11.54
CA ALA A 117 11.24 -2.91 11.30
C ALA A 117 11.93 -2.48 12.59
N ALA A 118 11.15 -2.25 13.64
CA ALA A 118 11.67 -1.89 14.95
C ALA A 118 12.40 -3.06 15.61
N TRP A 119 11.86 -4.30 15.50
CA TRP A 119 12.52 -5.51 16.00
C TRP A 119 13.91 -5.69 15.38
N ILE A 120 14.02 -5.61 14.05
CA ILE A 120 15.31 -5.80 13.38
C ILE A 120 16.30 -4.67 13.71
N ALA A 121 15.79 -3.44 13.93
CA ALA A 121 16.58 -2.30 14.35
C ALA A 121 17.20 -2.50 15.74
N ASP A 122 16.41 -3.03 16.67
CA ASP A 122 16.92 -3.33 18.02
C ASP A 122 17.98 -4.43 18.00
N GLU A 123 17.74 -5.52 17.26
CA GLU A 123 18.64 -6.68 17.28
C GLU A 123 19.96 -6.44 16.53
N LEU A 124 20.00 -5.65 15.46
CA LEU A 124 21.21 -5.42 14.66
C LEU A 124 21.90 -4.08 14.92
N GLY A 125 21.15 -3.06 15.37
CA GLY A 125 21.63 -1.68 15.46
C GLY A 125 21.49 -0.92 14.12
N SER A 126 21.50 0.42 14.17
CA SER A 126 21.11 1.31 13.06
C SER A 126 22.06 1.32 11.85
N GLU A 127 23.33 0.96 12.01
CA GLU A 127 24.35 1.15 10.96
C GLU A 127 24.21 0.19 9.75
N GLN A 128 23.63 -1.00 9.93
CA GLN A 128 23.58 -2.03 8.89
C GLN A 128 22.17 -2.27 8.30
N ILE A 129 21.18 -1.57 8.81
CA ILE A 129 19.76 -1.81 8.49
C ILE A 129 19.41 -1.43 7.04
N GLY A 130 19.97 -0.34 6.52
CA GLY A 130 19.64 0.15 5.18
C GLY A 130 19.88 -0.90 4.08
N SER A 131 21.05 -1.56 4.12
CA SER A 131 21.37 -2.62 3.16
C SER A 131 20.49 -3.86 3.33
N LEU A 132 20.10 -4.19 4.56
CA LEU A 132 19.22 -5.30 4.86
C LEU A 132 17.79 -5.05 4.35
N TYR A 133 17.26 -3.83 4.51
CA TYR A 133 15.95 -3.46 3.96
C TYR A 133 15.91 -3.58 2.44
N LEU A 134 16.98 -3.14 1.75
CA LEU A 134 17.08 -3.31 0.30
C LEU A 134 17.07 -4.79 -0.10
N ARG A 135 17.85 -5.64 0.59
CA ARG A 135 17.86 -7.10 0.36
C ARG A 135 16.50 -7.73 0.67
N ALA A 136 15.85 -7.34 1.76
CA ALA A 136 14.53 -7.83 2.13
C ALA A 136 13.47 -7.49 1.07
N THR A 137 13.53 -6.28 0.51
CA THR A 137 12.69 -5.88 -0.61
C THR A 137 12.95 -6.72 -1.85
N GLN A 138 14.22 -6.97 -2.19
CA GLN A 138 14.59 -7.84 -3.33
C GLN A 138 14.08 -9.28 -3.13
N VAL A 139 14.32 -9.86 -1.94
CA VAL A 139 13.81 -11.19 -1.58
C VAL A 139 12.28 -11.23 -1.66
N GLY A 140 11.60 -10.20 -1.17
CA GLY A 140 10.14 -10.08 -1.27
C GLY A 140 9.67 -10.17 -2.73
N TRP A 141 10.23 -9.36 -3.63
CA TRP A 141 9.88 -9.41 -5.06
C TRP A 141 10.21 -10.75 -5.71
N LEU A 142 11.36 -11.35 -5.40
CA LEU A 142 11.72 -12.68 -5.90
C LEU A 142 10.74 -13.77 -5.43
N CYS A 143 10.21 -13.67 -4.22
CA CYS A 143 9.23 -14.60 -3.68
C CYS A 143 7.79 -14.32 -4.17
N THR A 144 7.48 -13.08 -4.56
CA THR A 144 6.18 -12.71 -5.12
C THR A 144 5.91 -13.41 -6.46
N LEU A 145 6.90 -13.49 -7.34
CA LEU A 145 6.72 -14.13 -8.67
C LEU A 145 6.28 -15.60 -8.58
N PRO A 146 7.00 -16.50 -7.86
CA PRO A 146 6.52 -17.87 -7.68
C PRO A 146 5.21 -17.94 -6.88
N GLY A 147 4.93 -16.98 -5.98
CA GLY A 147 3.66 -16.86 -5.29
C GLY A 147 2.50 -16.64 -6.25
N ILE A 148 2.63 -15.73 -7.21
CA ILE A 148 1.61 -15.49 -8.26
C ILE A 148 1.38 -16.77 -9.09
N ALA A 149 2.47 -17.42 -9.54
CA ALA A 149 2.37 -18.64 -10.33
C ALA A 149 1.68 -19.77 -9.55
N LEU A 150 2.03 -19.95 -8.28
CA LEU A 150 1.41 -20.94 -7.39
C LEU A 150 -0.06 -20.58 -7.14
N GLY A 151 -0.40 -19.32 -6.89
CA GLY A 151 -1.77 -18.86 -6.70
C GLY A 151 -2.64 -19.16 -7.92
N ALA A 152 -2.15 -18.83 -9.12
CA ALA A 152 -2.86 -19.13 -10.36
C ALA A 152 -3.02 -20.65 -10.58
N ALA A 153 -1.98 -21.45 -10.31
CA ALA A 153 -2.05 -22.90 -10.42
C ALA A 153 -3.06 -23.52 -9.44
N LEU A 154 -3.03 -23.13 -8.16
CA LEU A 154 -3.99 -23.59 -7.16
C LEU A 154 -5.41 -23.13 -7.50
N GLY A 155 -5.58 -21.87 -7.92
CA GLY A 155 -6.86 -21.30 -8.31
C GLY A 155 -7.45 -21.97 -9.55
N SER A 156 -6.63 -22.53 -10.44
CA SER A 156 -7.10 -23.32 -11.61
C SER A 156 -7.68 -24.69 -11.20
N ILE A 157 -7.34 -25.21 -10.02
CA ILE A 157 -7.91 -26.44 -9.45
C ILE A 157 -9.21 -26.10 -8.70
N HIS A 158 -9.11 -25.24 -7.70
CA HIS A 158 -10.25 -24.68 -6.96
C HIS A 158 -9.95 -23.25 -6.50
N LEU A 159 -10.88 -22.33 -6.69
CA LEU A 159 -10.70 -20.91 -6.39
C LEU A 159 -10.44 -20.59 -4.92
N ASN A 160 -10.83 -21.45 -3.98
CA ASN A 160 -10.59 -21.25 -2.55
C ASN A 160 -9.23 -21.80 -2.06
N LEU A 161 -8.56 -22.68 -2.84
CA LEU A 161 -7.28 -23.27 -2.45
C LEU A 161 -6.19 -22.25 -2.14
N PRO A 162 -6.03 -21.17 -2.92
CA PRO A 162 -5.03 -20.14 -2.60
C PRO A 162 -5.20 -19.53 -1.22
N MET A 163 -6.43 -19.29 -0.76
CA MET A 163 -6.72 -18.78 0.58
C MET A 163 -6.37 -19.78 1.66
N LEU A 164 -6.70 -21.07 1.46
CA LEU A 164 -6.38 -22.13 2.41
C LEU A 164 -4.87 -22.37 2.52
N VAL A 165 -4.17 -22.43 1.38
CA VAL A 165 -2.71 -22.62 1.34
C VAL A 165 -1.98 -21.38 1.88
N GLY A 166 -2.39 -20.17 1.46
CA GLY A 166 -1.85 -18.92 1.97
C GLY A 166 -2.07 -18.76 3.47
N GLY A 167 -3.29 -19.02 3.94
CA GLY A 167 -3.63 -18.99 5.37
C GLY A 167 -2.81 -19.99 6.19
N GLY A 168 -2.73 -21.23 5.73
CA GLY A 168 -1.87 -22.27 6.33
C GLY A 168 -0.40 -21.87 6.35
N GLY A 169 0.10 -21.24 5.26
CA GLY A 169 1.46 -20.73 5.16
C GLY A 169 1.75 -19.61 6.15
N TYR A 170 0.82 -18.67 6.33
CA TYR A 170 0.94 -17.61 7.35
C TYR A 170 0.94 -18.18 8.77
N LEU A 171 0.08 -19.16 9.08
CA LEU A 171 0.09 -19.84 10.37
C LEU A 171 1.41 -20.58 10.61
N ALA A 172 1.89 -21.34 9.61
CA ALA A 172 3.16 -22.06 9.71
C ALA A 172 4.34 -21.10 9.93
N LEU A 173 4.36 -19.96 9.21
CA LEU A 173 5.38 -18.94 9.40
C LEU A 173 5.29 -18.31 10.79
N GLY A 174 4.08 -17.97 11.27
CA GLY A 174 3.88 -17.43 12.62
C GLY A 174 4.36 -18.38 13.70
N LEU A 175 4.02 -19.66 13.61
CA LEU A 175 4.49 -20.70 14.54
C LEU A 175 6.01 -20.91 14.47
N LEU A 176 6.59 -20.92 13.27
CA LEU A 176 8.03 -21.00 13.09
C LEU A 176 8.73 -19.83 13.78
N LEU A 177 8.28 -18.59 13.52
CA LEU A 177 8.86 -17.39 14.11
C LEU A 177 8.64 -17.32 15.63
N ALA A 178 7.54 -17.87 16.14
CA ALA A 178 7.32 -18.01 17.58
C ALA A 178 8.43 -18.85 18.25
N VAL A 179 9.08 -19.75 17.51
CA VAL A 179 10.18 -20.56 18.03
C VAL A 179 11.54 -19.93 17.80
N ILE A 180 11.80 -19.45 16.56
CA ILE A 180 13.16 -19.05 16.14
C ILE A 180 13.46 -17.56 16.27
N MET A 181 12.44 -16.67 16.36
CA MET A 181 12.62 -15.23 16.40
C MET A 181 13.15 -14.77 17.76
N PRO A 182 14.40 -14.28 17.89
CA PRO A 182 14.93 -13.81 19.17
C PRO A 182 14.40 -12.41 19.49
N GLU A 183 14.31 -12.09 20.78
CA GLU A 183 14.04 -10.74 21.29
C GLU A 183 14.94 -10.46 22.49
N ARG A 184 16.21 -10.20 22.21
CA ARG A 184 17.26 -10.07 23.25
C ARG A 184 17.56 -8.63 23.63
N ARG A 185 17.27 -7.67 22.73
CA ARG A 185 17.63 -6.27 22.89
C ARG A 185 16.42 -5.35 23.03
N PHE A 186 15.24 -5.93 23.14
CA PHE A 186 14.02 -5.18 23.35
C PHE A 186 14.08 -4.40 24.66
N LYS A 187 13.74 -3.12 24.59
CA LYS A 187 13.57 -2.27 25.76
C LYS A 187 12.16 -1.70 25.70
N PRO A 188 11.28 -2.08 26.64
CA PRO A 188 9.94 -1.55 26.69
C PRO A 188 9.95 -0.02 26.76
N ALA A 189 9.13 0.63 25.95
CA ALA A 189 8.94 2.07 26.04
C ALA A 189 8.20 2.40 27.34
N THR A 190 8.65 3.44 28.03
CA THR A 190 7.93 3.98 29.19
C THR A 190 6.58 4.54 28.70
N ARG A 191 5.50 4.18 29.44
CA ARG A 191 4.15 4.65 29.12
C ARG A 191 4.09 6.17 29.24
N GLU A 192 4.22 6.89 28.13
CA GLU A 192 3.84 8.30 28.11
C GLU A 192 2.37 8.42 28.44
N SER A 193 2.03 9.32 29.37
CA SER A 193 0.68 9.55 29.86
C SER A 193 -0.23 10.12 28.76
N GLY A 194 -0.83 9.23 27.95
CA GLY A 194 -1.79 9.59 26.92
C GLY A 194 -2.41 8.38 26.25
N SER A 195 -3.71 8.44 25.96
CA SER A 195 -4.38 7.45 25.12
C SER A 195 -3.84 7.55 23.70
N SER A 196 -3.56 6.39 23.04
CA SER A 196 -3.13 6.31 21.62
C SER A 196 -4.09 7.09 20.71
N TRP A 197 -5.37 7.11 21.03
CA TRP A 197 -6.39 7.90 20.35
C TRP A 197 -6.19 9.42 20.50
N ARG A 198 -5.75 9.85 21.66
CA ARG A 198 -5.38 11.27 21.89
C ARG A 198 -4.18 11.66 21.05
N GLN A 199 -3.18 10.79 20.93
CA GLN A 199 -2.02 11.02 20.08
C GLN A 199 -2.42 11.08 18.61
N MET A 200 -3.31 10.19 18.12
CA MET A 200 -3.83 10.23 16.77
C MET A 200 -4.64 11.53 16.51
N GLN A 201 -5.53 11.93 17.42
CA GLN A 201 -6.24 13.21 17.31
C GLN A 201 -5.28 14.41 17.32
N GLN A 202 -4.27 14.39 18.16
CA GLN A 202 -3.24 15.44 18.18
C GLN A 202 -2.45 15.49 16.86
N THR A 203 -2.14 14.34 16.27
CA THR A 203 -1.48 14.25 14.97
C THR A 203 -2.35 14.86 13.87
N LEU A 204 -3.66 14.55 13.86
CA LEU A 204 -4.61 15.14 12.91
C LEU A 204 -4.71 16.66 13.09
N VAL A 205 -4.88 17.15 14.32
CA VAL A 205 -5.00 18.59 14.60
C VAL A 205 -3.69 19.33 14.29
N LYS A 206 -2.55 18.80 14.74
CA LYS A 206 -1.23 19.39 14.45
C LYS A 206 -0.93 19.35 12.96
N GLY A 207 -1.17 18.22 12.29
CA GLY A 207 -0.99 18.06 10.86
C GLY A 207 -1.84 19.05 10.06
N PHE A 208 -3.13 19.17 10.38
CA PHE A 208 -4.02 20.15 9.74
C PHE A 208 -3.53 21.59 9.95
N ARG A 209 -3.15 21.95 11.18
CA ARG A 209 -2.62 23.30 11.49
C ARG A 209 -1.33 23.61 10.72
N LEU A 210 -0.44 22.64 10.60
CA LEU A 210 0.81 22.80 9.84
C LEU A 210 0.54 22.95 8.33
N VAL A 211 -0.34 22.12 7.80
CA VAL A 211 -0.57 22.04 6.35
C VAL A 211 -1.38 23.21 5.83
N ARG A 212 -2.39 23.70 6.57
CA ARG A 212 -3.30 24.77 6.09
C ARG A 212 -2.61 26.06 5.66
N PHE A 213 -1.41 26.32 6.18
CA PHE A 213 -0.64 27.52 5.86
C PHE A 213 0.45 27.29 4.81
N HIS A 214 0.65 26.04 4.36
CA HIS A 214 1.67 25.70 3.38
C HIS A 214 1.02 25.23 2.06
N PRO A 215 0.96 26.12 1.01
CA PRO A 215 0.29 25.78 -0.24
C PRO A 215 0.78 24.50 -0.89
N THR A 216 2.09 24.24 -0.85
CA THR A 216 2.67 23.02 -1.41
C THR A 216 2.21 21.75 -0.67
N LEU A 217 2.13 21.81 0.66
CA LEU A 217 1.64 20.68 1.46
C LEU A 217 0.14 20.42 1.24
N LEU A 218 -0.65 21.48 1.03
CA LEU A 218 -2.05 21.35 0.62
C LEU A 218 -2.20 20.65 -0.73
N VAL A 219 -1.34 20.99 -1.69
CA VAL A 219 -1.31 20.30 -3.00
C VAL A 219 -0.95 18.82 -2.82
N ILE A 220 0.07 18.51 -2.04
CA ILE A 220 0.51 17.13 -1.78
C ILE A 220 -0.62 16.32 -1.13
N LEU A 221 -1.29 16.87 -0.13
CA LEU A 221 -2.43 16.22 0.53
C LEU A 221 -3.62 16.05 -0.41
N GLY A 222 -4.01 17.13 -1.10
CA GLY A 222 -5.14 17.10 -2.03
C GLY A 222 -4.94 16.06 -3.13
N THR A 223 -3.75 16.03 -3.74
CA THR A 223 -3.42 15.01 -4.76
C THR A 223 -3.44 13.61 -4.16
N GLY A 224 -3.01 13.47 -2.89
CA GLY A 224 -3.05 12.20 -2.17
C GLY A 224 -4.44 11.67 -1.90
N VAL A 225 -5.37 12.53 -1.59
CA VAL A 225 -6.79 12.18 -1.41
C VAL A 225 -7.33 11.58 -2.71
N PHE A 226 -7.19 12.27 -3.83
CA PHE A 226 -7.71 11.80 -5.12
C PHE A 226 -7.04 10.50 -5.57
N SER A 227 -5.71 10.41 -5.48
CA SER A 227 -4.98 9.19 -5.84
C SER A 227 -5.33 8.02 -4.93
N GLY A 228 -5.60 8.24 -3.65
CA GLY A 228 -6.01 7.21 -2.70
C GLY A 228 -7.38 6.62 -3.04
N VAL A 229 -8.36 7.49 -3.32
CA VAL A 229 -9.71 7.07 -3.77
C VAL A 229 -9.64 6.21 -5.03
N VAL A 230 -8.90 6.67 -6.03
CA VAL A 230 -8.77 5.97 -7.31
C VAL A 230 -8.05 4.64 -7.15
N GLY A 231 -6.97 4.61 -6.37
CA GLY A 231 -6.18 3.40 -6.14
C GLY A 231 -6.99 2.29 -5.48
N GLU A 232 -7.76 2.60 -4.45
CA GLU A 232 -8.60 1.61 -3.74
C GLU A 232 -9.72 1.09 -4.66
N ALA A 233 -10.46 1.99 -5.29
CA ALA A 233 -11.57 1.61 -6.15
C ALA A 233 -11.10 0.78 -7.35
N PHE A 234 -10.03 1.22 -8.03
CA PHE A 234 -9.47 0.49 -9.16
C PHE A 234 -8.94 -0.88 -8.72
N GLY A 235 -8.20 -0.93 -7.60
CA GLY A 235 -7.62 -2.15 -7.05
C GLY A 235 -8.66 -3.24 -6.77
N ARG A 236 -9.88 -2.86 -6.38
CA ARG A 236 -10.98 -3.80 -6.10
C ARG A 236 -11.85 -4.15 -7.31
N LEU A 237 -11.86 -3.32 -8.36
CA LEU A 237 -12.80 -3.48 -9.48
C LEU A 237 -12.14 -3.97 -10.78
N TRP A 238 -10.83 -3.90 -10.95
CA TRP A 238 -10.20 -4.22 -12.23
C TRP A 238 -10.35 -5.70 -12.63
N GLN A 239 -10.19 -6.65 -11.70
CA GLN A 239 -10.41 -8.08 -12.00
C GLN A 239 -11.88 -8.37 -12.29
N TYR A 240 -12.79 -7.78 -11.49
CA TYR A 240 -14.22 -7.90 -11.73
C TYR A 240 -14.60 -7.34 -13.11
N HIS A 241 -14.04 -6.19 -13.50
CA HIS A 241 -14.29 -5.59 -14.81
C HIS A 241 -13.81 -6.48 -15.96
N LEU A 242 -12.61 -7.07 -15.86
CA LEU A 242 -12.12 -8.01 -16.87
C LEU A 242 -13.00 -9.26 -16.95
N LEU A 243 -13.40 -9.84 -15.82
CA LEU A 243 -14.24 -11.05 -15.79
C LEU A 243 -15.59 -10.89 -16.46
N HIS A 244 -16.23 -9.71 -16.31
CA HIS A 244 -17.60 -9.51 -16.75
C HIS A 244 -17.74 -8.79 -18.10
N ASN A 245 -16.68 -8.15 -18.59
CA ASN A 245 -16.76 -7.34 -19.81
C ASN A 245 -15.92 -7.87 -20.98
N PHE A 246 -15.08 -8.88 -20.76
CA PHE A 246 -14.19 -9.40 -21.80
C PHE A 246 -14.23 -10.92 -21.88
N ALA A 247 -14.18 -11.43 -23.11
CA ALA A 247 -13.88 -12.84 -23.36
C ALA A 247 -12.37 -13.03 -23.30
N PHE A 248 -11.91 -13.98 -22.48
CA PHE A 248 -10.49 -14.33 -22.43
C PHE A 248 -10.10 -15.14 -23.65
N PRO A 249 -8.91 -14.90 -24.23
CA PRO A 249 -8.43 -15.69 -25.37
C PRO A 249 -8.31 -17.18 -24.98
N THR A 250 -8.86 -18.05 -25.80
CA THR A 250 -8.74 -19.50 -25.64
C THR A 250 -7.40 -19.97 -26.20
N ILE A 251 -6.37 -20.05 -25.34
CA ILE A 251 -5.08 -20.61 -25.68
C ILE A 251 -4.96 -21.96 -24.97
N SER A 252 -4.84 -23.05 -25.72
CA SER A 252 -4.50 -24.39 -25.19
C SER A 252 -5.36 -24.86 -24.02
N ASN A 253 -6.66 -24.62 -24.01
CA ASN A 253 -7.60 -24.99 -22.92
C ASN A 253 -7.22 -24.45 -21.52
N LEU A 254 -6.43 -23.37 -21.44
CA LEU A 254 -6.06 -22.76 -20.17
C LEU A 254 -7.28 -22.11 -19.50
N PRO A 255 -7.52 -22.37 -18.21
CA PRO A 255 -8.57 -21.68 -17.45
C PRO A 255 -8.36 -20.16 -17.45
N SER A 256 -9.44 -19.38 -17.42
CA SER A 256 -9.38 -17.91 -17.37
C SER A 256 -8.55 -17.37 -16.20
N ILE A 257 -8.47 -18.13 -15.10
CA ILE A 257 -7.66 -17.79 -13.92
C ILE A 257 -6.16 -17.69 -14.24
N THR A 258 -5.64 -18.50 -15.17
CA THR A 258 -4.23 -18.47 -15.58
C THR A 258 -3.85 -17.13 -16.21
N TRP A 259 -4.80 -16.49 -16.91
CA TRP A 259 -4.61 -15.15 -17.47
C TRP A 259 -4.35 -14.11 -16.39
N PHE A 260 -5.03 -14.19 -15.25
CA PHE A 260 -4.79 -13.27 -14.15
C PHE A 260 -3.40 -13.46 -13.56
N GLY A 261 -2.90 -14.69 -13.44
CA GLY A 261 -1.51 -14.94 -13.06
C GLY A 261 -0.52 -14.32 -14.04
N VAL A 262 -0.74 -14.47 -15.36
CA VAL A 262 0.11 -13.85 -16.38
C VAL A 262 0.05 -12.32 -16.29
N ILE A 263 -1.13 -11.74 -16.16
CA ILE A 263 -1.34 -10.29 -16.03
C ILE A 263 -0.59 -9.75 -14.81
N GLU A 264 -0.72 -10.40 -13.65
CA GLU A 264 -0.06 -10.00 -12.41
C GLU A 264 1.47 -10.10 -12.50
N ILE A 265 2.01 -11.15 -13.13
CA ILE A 265 3.46 -11.26 -13.38
C ILE A 265 3.94 -10.10 -14.25
N VAL A 266 3.23 -9.79 -15.33
CA VAL A 266 3.60 -8.66 -16.22
C VAL A 266 3.49 -7.33 -15.45
N ILE A 267 2.46 -7.14 -14.63
CA ILE A 267 2.33 -5.97 -13.76
C ILE A 267 3.53 -5.86 -12.82
N ALA A 268 3.92 -6.95 -12.16
CA ALA A 268 5.08 -6.96 -11.25
C ALA A 268 6.38 -6.58 -11.98
N LEU A 269 6.63 -7.17 -13.15
CA LEU A 269 7.82 -6.88 -13.95
C LEU A 269 7.82 -5.44 -14.47
N THR A 270 6.69 -4.95 -14.98
CA THR A 270 6.60 -3.58 -15.52
C THR A 270 6.69 -2.52 -14.42
N ASN A 271 6.22 -2.80 -13.20
CA ASN A 271 6.44 -1.93 -12.04
C ASN A 271 7.92 -1.77 -11.71
N ILE A 272 8.70 -2.86 -11.72
CA ILE A 272 10.15 -2.81 -11.52
C ILE A 272 10.81 -1.93 -12.59
N VAL A 273 10.42 -2.11 -13.85
CA VAL A 273 10.92 -1.30 -14.97
C VAL A 273 10.54 0.18 -14.81
N GLY A 274 9.30 0.46 -14.41
CA GLY A 274 8.81 1.84 -14.17
C GLY A 274 9.60 2.56 -13.08
N ILE A 275 9.89 1.88 -11.98
CA ILE A 275 10.71 2.41 -10.87
C ILE A 275 12.14 2.69 -11.36
N GLU A 276 12.74 1.77 -12.12
CA GLU A 276 14.11 1.94 -12.62
C GLU A 276 14.21 3.08 -13.65
N ILE A 277 13.22 3.24 -14.53
CA ILE A 277 13.15 4.37 -15.46
C ILE A 277 13.04 5.69 -14.66
N ALA A 278 12.15 5.76 -13.67
CA ALA A 278 12.00 6.95 -12.86
C ALA A 278 13.30 7.31 -12.13
N LYS A 279 13.98 6.32 -11.54
CA LYS A 279 15.26 6.51 -10.86
C LYS A 279 16.35 7.06 -11.77
N ARG A 280 16.40 6.63 -13.03
CA ARG A 280 17.42 7.08 -14.02
C ARG A 280 17.09 8.43 -14.66
N ARG A 281 15.81 8.76 -14.79
CA ARG A 281 15.36 9.94 -15.54
C ARG A 281 14.95 11.12 -14.68
N LEU A 282 14.61 10.89 -13.41
CA LEU A 282 14.11 11.91 -12.52
C LEU A 282 15.14 12.19 -11.42
N ASP A 283 15.61 13.43 -11.36
CA ASP A 283 16.38 13.90 -10.21
C ASP A 283 15.43 14.15 -9.03
N SER A 284 15.46 13.25 -8.07
CA SER A 284 14.63 13.33 -6.85
C SER A 284 14.95 14.54 -5.96
N ASN A 285 16.08 15.23 -6.18
CA ASN A 285 16.43 16.45 -5.45
C ASN A 285 15.84 17.70 -6.11
N ASN A 286 15.46 17.62 -7.38
CA ASN A 286 14.87 18.73 -8.12
C ASN A 286 13.34 18.74 -7.96
N GLN A 287 12.82 19.69 -7.20
CA GLN A 287 11.39 19.86 -6.92
C GLN A 287 10.54 19.91 -8.19
N ARG A 288 11.03 20.58 -9.23
CA ARG A 288 10.31 20.71 -10.50
C ARG A 288 10.28 19.38 -11.27
N ALA A 289 11.38 18.61 -11.23
CA ALA A 289 11.43 17.29 -11.84
C ALA A 289 10.49 16.31 -11.14
N VAL A 290 10.41 16.36 -9.81
CA VAL A 290 9.48 15.53 -9.01
C VAL A 290 8.03 15.90 -9.34
N ALA A 291 7.68 17.20 -9.39
CA ALA A 291 6.33 17.65 -9.72
C ALA A 291 5.92 17.25 -11.15
N TRP A 292 6.83 17.36 -12.15
CA TRP A 292 6.63 16.87 -13.50
C TRP A 292 6.45 15.34 -13.54
N GLY A 293 7.28 14.59 -12.79
CA GLY A 293 7.15 13.16 -12.68
C GLY A 293 5.78 12.74 -12.15
N LEU A 294 5.30 13.38 -11.08
CA LEU A 294 3.98 13.12 -10.50
C LEU A 294 2.84 13.51 -11.45
N LEU A 295 2.96 14.64 -12.18
CA LEU A 295 1.98 15.02 -13.19
C LEU A 295 1.87 13.98 -14.31
N LEU A 296 3.01 13.48 -14.81
CA LEU A 296 3.04 12.44 -15.85
C LEU A 296 2.45 11.12 -15.35
N ILE A 297 2.74 10.73 -14.11
CA ILE A 297 2.19 9.53 -13.47
C ILE A 297 0.66 9.63 -13.38
N GLU A 298 0.12 10.74 -12.89
CA GLU A 298 -1.33 10.91 -12.78
C GLU A 298 -2.00 10.99 -14.16
N GLY A 299 -1.36 11.63 -15.15
CA GLY A 299 -1.83 11.66 -16.53
C GLY A 299 -1.85 10.28 -17.18
N ALA A 300 -0.78 9.50 -17.01
CA ALA A 300 -0.71 8.13 -17.49
C ALA A 300 -1.72 7.22 -16.78
N THR A 301 -1.95 7.42 -15.49
CA THR A 301 -2.98 6.70 -14.72
C THR A 301 -4.37 7.02 -15.26
N LEU A 302 -4.71 8.30 -15.46
CA LEU A 302 -5.99 8.70 -16.05
C LEU A 302 -6.19 8.09 -17.44
N LEU A 303 -5.19 8.22 -18.32
CA LEU A 303 -5.24 7.64 -19.66
C LEU A 303 -5.40 6.12 -19.61
N GLY A 304 -4.66 5.44 -18.73
CA GLY A 304 -4.76 4.01 -18.53
C GLY A 304 -6.15 3.58 -18.07
N ILE A 305 -6.78 4.30 -17.11
CA ILE A 305 -8.14 4.05 -16.66
C ILE A 305 -9.15 4.23 -17.81
N VAL A 306 -9.02 5.31 -18.57
CA VAL A 306 -9.92 5.58 -19.72
C VAL A 306 -9.79 4.48 -20.78
N LEU A 307 -8.57 4.10 -21.14
CA LEU A 307 -8.36 2.99 -22.08
C LEU A 307 -8.92 1.68 -21.53
N PHE A 308 -8.66 1.37 -20.27
CA PHE A 308 -9.16 0.14 -19.63
C PHE A 308 -10.68 0.08 -19.59
N ALA A 309 -11.35 1.15 -19.19
CA ALA A 309 -12.79 1.19 -18.99
C ALA A 309 -13.59 1.27 -20.32
N LEU A 310 -13.06 2.01 -21.33
CA LEU A 310 -13.76 2.22 -22.59
C LEU A 310 -13.46 1.17 -23.66
N SER A 311 -12.37 0.41 -23.51
CA SER A 311 -12.00 -0.55 -24.53
C SER A 311 -13.07 -1.64 -24.72
N GLY A 312 -13.37 -1.97 -25.97
CA GLY A 312 -14.15 -3.14 -26.33
C GLY A 312 -13.30 -4.39 -26.59
N GLN A 313 -11.98 -4.26 -26.56
CA GLN A 313 -11.04 -5.33 -26.90
C GLN A 313 -10.14 -5.64 -25.70
N PHE A 314 -9.96 -6.93 -25.39
CA PHE A 314 -9.16 -7.41 -24.28
C PHE A 314 -7.71 -6.87 -24.28
N VAL A 315 -7.06 -6.86 -25.46
CA VAL A 315 -5.67 -6.40 -25.60
C VAL A 315 -5.54 -4.90 -25.26
N LEU A 316 -6.49 -4.07 -25.70
CA LEU A 316 -6.50 -2.63 -25.38
C LEU A 316 -6.78 -2.39 -23.90
N ALA A 317 -7.66 -3.20 -23.28
CA ALA A 317 -7.86 -3.15 -21.83
C ALA A 317 -6.58 -3.47 -21.09
N LEU A 318 -5.85 -4.51 -21.48
CA LEU A 318 -4.56 -4.85 -20.88
C LEU A 318 -3.52 -3.75 -21.08
N ALA A 319 -3.46 -3.12 -22.25
CA ALA A 319 -2.57 -2.00 -22.49
C ALA A 319 -2.86 -0.82 -21.55
N GLY A 320 -4.14 -0.50 -21.33
CA GLY A 320 -4.57 0.50 -20.34
C GLY A 320 -4.18 0.11 -18.91
N LEU A 321 -4.41 -1.14 -18.52
CA LEU A 321 -4.06 -1.68 -17.20
C LEU A 321 -2.54 -1.60 -16.96
N TRP A 322 -1.72 -2.02 -17.91
CA TRP A 322 -0.27 -1.97 -17.78
C TRP A 322 0.27 -0.54 -17.78
N LEU A 323 -0.30 0.35 -18.57
CA LEU A 323 0.08 1.76 -18.55
C LEU A 323 -0.10 2.37 -17.16
N LEU A 324 -1.29 2.21 -16.57
CA LEU A 324 -1.59 2.78 -15.25
C LEU A 324 -0.78 2.10 -14.12
N THR A 325 -0.59 0.78 -14.17
CA THR A 325 0.15 0.06 -13.11
C THR A 325 1.63 0.37 -13.17
N THR A 326 2.23 0.42 -14.36
CA THR A 326 3.65 0.80 -14.55
C THR A 326 3.90 2.24 -14.10
N ALA A 327 2.99 3.16 -14.43
CA ALA A 327 3.09 4.55 -13.99
C ALA A 327 2.99 4.69 -12.46
N ASN A 328 2.20 3.86 -11.81
CA ASN A 328 2.01 3.92 -10.36
C ASN A 328 3.23 3.44 -9.54
N GLY A 329 4.10 2.61 -10.08
CA GLY A 329 5.27 2.08 -9.38
C GLY A 329 6.12 3.17 -8.69
N PRO A 330 6.56 4.23 -9.38
CA PRO A 330 7.36 5.30 -8.80
C PRO A 330 6.56 6.36 -8.00
N ARG A 331 5.22 6.29 -7.95
CA ARG A 331 4.37 7.29 -7.30
C ARG A 331 4.73 7.51 -5.83
N ILE A 332 4.79 6.42 -5.05
CA ILE A 332 5.05 6.50 -3.60
C ILE A 332 6.41 7.12 -3.29
N PRO A 333 7.54 6.62 -3.85
CA PRO A 333 8.85 7.20 -3.56
C PRO A 333 8.99 8.67 -4.02
N LEU A 334 8.43 9.04 -5.17
CA LEU A 334 8.46 10.43 -5.63
C LEU A 334 7.64 11.36 -4.73
N ARG A 335 6.48 10.90 -4.27
CA ARG A 335 5.65 11.68 -3.36
C ARG A 335 6.31 11.85 -1.99
N GLN A 336 6.96 10.80 -1.46
CA GLN A 336 7.73 10.90 -0.23
C GLN A 336 8.93 11.86 -0.38
N ALA A 337 9.63 11.80 -1.51
CA ALA A 337 10.69 12.75 -1.81
C ALA A 337 10.17 14.21 -1.81
N TRP A 338 9.01 14.44 -2.42
CA TRP A 338 8.40 15.77 -2.46
C TRP A 338 7.99 16.28 -1.08
N ILE A 339 7.38 15.44 -0.24
CA ILE A 339 7.07 15.76 1.16
C ILE A 339 8.36 16.12 1.91
N ASN A 340 9.40 15.31 1.75
CA ASN A 340 10.68 15.50 2.44
C ASN A 340 11.37 16.81 2.08
N GLN A 341 11.26 17.26 0.83
CA GLN A 341 11.82 18.54 0.35
C GLN A 341 11.13 19.77 0.94
N HIS A 342 9.83 19.66 1.28
CA HIS A 342 9.02 20.78 1.74
C HIS A 342 8.73 20.75 3.25
N THR A 343 9.33 19.81 3.97
CA THR A 343 9.00 19.59 5.37
C THR A 343 10.27 19.57 6.24
N PRO A 344 10.38 20.47 7.23
CA PRO A 344 11.47 20.42 8.22
C PRO A 344 11.51 19.06 8.93
N SER A 345 12.71 18.61 9.29
CA SER A 345 12.91 17.31 9.96
C SER A 345 12.08 17.16 11.25
N SER A 346 11.91 18.24 11.99
CA SER A 346 11.18 18.29 13.28
C SER A 346 9.68 17.96 13.18
N VAL A 347 9.04 18.18 12.02
CA VAL A 347 7.59 17.95 11.83
C VAL A 347 7.28 16.92 10.73
N ARG A 348 8.30 16.38 10.08
CA ARG A 348 8.17 15.46 8.94
C ARG A 348 7.36 14.21 9.27
N ALA A 349 7.64 13.57 10.41
CA ALA A 349 6.90 12.40 10.86
C ALA A 349 5.40 12.70 11.03
N THR A 350 5.07 13.85 11.61
CA THR A 350 3.67 14.28 11.79
C THR A 350 2.96 14.48 10.45
N ILE A 351 3.64 15.11 9.47
CA ILE A 351 3.05 15.34 8.13
C ILE A 351 2.88 14.04 7.35
N LEU A 352 3.85 13.12 7.41
CA LEU A 352 3.72 11.81 6.78
C LEU A 352 2.57 11.00 7.39
N SER A 353 2.46 10.95 8.71
CA SER A 353 1.34 10.29 9.40
C SER A 353 -0.01 10.93 9.06
N PHE A 354 -0.06 12.27 9.04
CA PHE A 354 -1.27 13.00 8.67
C PHE A 354 -1.70 12.71 7.22
N ASN A 355 -0.74 12.68 6.28
CA ASN A 355 -1.00 12.32 4.89
C ASN A 355 -1.54 10.89 4.75
N SER A 356 -1.00 9.93 5.49
CA SER A 356 -1.48 8.54 5.48
C SER A 356 -2.89 8.43 6.04
N LEU A 357 -3.19 9.11 7.16
CA LEU A 357 -4.53 9.13 7.77
C LEU A 357 -5.58 9.75 6.85
N VAL A 358 -5.27 10.90 6.25
CA VAL A 358 -6.17 11.58 5.30
C VAL A 358 -6.39 10.72 4.05
N GLY A 359 -5.32 10.08 3.54
CA GLY A 359 -5.40 9.16 2.41
C GLY A 359 -6.31 7.96 2.68
N ALA A 360 -6.20 7.34 3.87
CA ALA A 360 -7.05 6.23 4.28
C ALA A 360 -8.53 6.64 4.39
N LEU A 361 -8.82 7.77 5.02
CA LEU A 361 -10.19 8.30 5.10
C LEU A 361 -10.79 8.60 3.72
N ALA A 362 -9.98 9.16 2.82
CA ALA A 362 -10.39 9.43 1.46
C ALA A 362 -10.66 8.15 0.67
N ALA A 363 -9.79 7.15 0.78
CA ALA A 363 -9.98 5.83 0.17
C ALA A 363 -11.27 5.17 0.64
N ILE A 364 -11.56 5.23 1.96
CA ILE A 364 -12.80 4.74 2.55
C ILE A 364 -14.03 5.46 1.93
N ALA A 365 -14.11 6.76 2.02
CA ALA A 365 -15.26 7.52 1.56
C ALA A 365 -15.47 7.42 0.04
N GLY A 366 -14.38 7.57 -0.73
CA GLY A 366 -14.43 7.54 -2.18
C GLY A 366 -14.66 6.13 -2.74
N GLY A 367 -14.10 5.12 -2.08
CA GLY A 367 -14.31 3.72 -2.45
C GLY A 367 -15.79 3.35 -2.37
N LEU A 368 -16.51 3.68 -1.28
CA LEU A 368 -17.97 3.46 -1.14
C LEU A 368 -18.75 4.08 -2.30
N LEU A 369 -18.45 5.32 -2.64
CA LEU A 369 -19.14 6.01 -3.73
C LEU A 369 -18.93 5.29 -5.05
N ILE A 370 -17.70 4.91 -5.39
CA ILE A 370 -17.36 4.23 -6.65
C ILE A 370 -17.94 2.82 -6.67
N GLY A 371 -17.90 2.09 -5.57
CA GLY A 371 -18.52 0.76 -5.45
C GLY A 371 -20.03 0.82 -5.62
N ALA A 372 -20.70 1.81 -5.02
CA ALA A 372 -22.14 2.04 -5.21
C ALA A 372 -22.48 2.37 -6.68
N LEU A 373 -21.70 3.25 -7.32
CA LEU A 373 -21.85 3.57 -8.74
C LEU A 373 -21.64 2.34 -9.64
N ALA A 374 -20.65 1.50 -9.33
CA ALA A 374 -20.36 0.29 -10.09
C ALA A 374 -21.48 -0.74 -10.00
N THR A 375 -22.20 -0.79 -8.88
CA THR A 375 -23.35 -1.67 -8.69
C THR A 375 -24.63 -1.09 -9.30
N ALA A 376 -24.86 0.21 -9.14
CA ALA A 376 -26.07 0.87 -9.65
C ALA A 376 -26.09 1.02 -11.18
N LEU A 377 -24.93 1.26 -11.78
CA LEU A 377 -24.76 1.45 -13.22
C LEU A 377 -24.09 0.22 -13.87
N THR A 378 -22.80 0.27 -13.93
CA THR A 378 -21.87 -0.83 -14.31
C THR A 378 -20.45 -0.43 -13.91
N THR A 379 -19.49 -1.35 -14.03
CA THR A 379 -18.08 -1.05 -13.72
C THR A 379 -17.44 -0.01 -14.66
N ARG A 380 -17.88 0.10 -15.93
CA ARG A 380 -17.34 1.06 -16.90
C ARG A 380 -17.50 2.51 -16.45
N PRO A 381 -18.72 3.04 -16.24
CA PRO A 381 -18.91 4.42 -15.80
C PRO A 381 -18.33 4.67 -14.40
N ALA A 382 -18.31 3.69 -13.49
CA ALA A 382 -17.71 3.84 -12.18
C ALA A 382 -16.18 4.02 -12.25
N LEU A 383 -15.50 3.23 -13.08
CA LEU A 383 -14.07 3.38 -13.34
C LEU A 383 -13.75 4.71 -14.04
N LEU A 384 -14.55 5.13 -15.02
CA LEU A 384 -14.38 6.43 -15.66
C LEU A 384 -14.55 7.58 -14.66
N PHE A 385 -15.58 7.50 -13.82
CA PHE A 385 -15.78 8.48 -12.75
C PHE A 385 -14.58 8.53 -11.81
N SER A 386 -14.04 7.36 -11.41
CA SER A 386 -12.82 7.32 -10.61
C SER A 386 -11.64 8.02 -11.31
N GLY A 387 -11.46 7.78 -12.61
CA GLY A 387 -10.45 8.47 -13.41
C GLY A 387 -10.62 9.99 -13.44
N LEU A 388 -11.86 10.49 -13.57
CA LEU A 388 -12.15 11.92 -13.56
C LEU A 388 -11.79 12.59 -12.23
N LEU A 389 -11.81 11.86 -11.12
CA LEU A 389 -11.34 12.35 -9.83
C LEU A 389 -9.83 12.67 -9.79
N LEU A 390 -9.04 12.25 -10.80
CA LEU A 390 -7.65 12.67 -10.94
C LEU A 390 -7.48 14.06 -11.58
N LEU A 391 -8.50 14.61 -12.23
CA LEU A 391 -8.41 15.93 -12.88
C LEU A 391 -8.04 17.06 -11.91
N PRO A 392 -8.62 17.16 -10.70
CA PRO A 392 -8.17 18.14 -9.71
C PRO A 392 -6.70 17.92 -9.30
N ALA A 393 -6.23 16.68 -9.18
CA ALA A 393 -4.83 16.41 -8.87
C ALA A 393 -3.90 16.86 -10.01
N LEU A 394 -4.25 16.57 -11.26
CA LEU A 394 -3.53 17.04 -12.45
C LEU A 394 -3.47 18.57 -12.50
N TYR A 395 -4.61 19.24 -12.26
CA TYR A 395 -4.66 20.71 -12.19
C TYR A 395 -3.75 21.28 -11.11
N LEU A 396 -3.74 20.68 -9.91
CA LEU A 396 -2.90 21.12 -8.80
C LEU A 396 -1.41 20.98 -9.13
N TYR A 397 -0.97 19.85 -9.73
CA TYR A 397 0.41 19.67 -10.18
C TYR A 397 0.77 20.69 -11.29
N ALA A 398 -0.10 20.86 -12.29
CA ALA A 398 0.13 21.81 -13.38
C ALA A 398 0.23 23.26 -12.88
N ARG A 399 -0.60 23.65 -11.90
CA ARG A 399 -0.54 24.96 -11.24
C ARG A 399 0.78 25.17 -10.50
N THR A 400 1.26 24.16 -9.79
CA THR A 400 2.55 24.22 -9.08
C THR A 400 3.70 24.43 -10.05
N LEU A 401 3.65 23.81 -11.23
CA LEU A 401 4.66 23.98 -12.28
C LEU A 401 4.64 25.36 -12.96
N ARG A 402 3.48 26.01 -13.03
CA ARG A 402 3.30 27.37 -13.63
C ARG A 402 3.63 28.49 -12.65
N GLY A 403 3.49 28.25 -11.34
CA GLY A 403 3.82 29.25 -10.33
C GLY A 403 5.31 29.57 -10.35
N LYS A 404 5.69 30.85 -10.57
CA LYS A 404 7.04 31.31 -10.26
C LYS A 404 7.29 31.05 -8.79
N GLN A 405 8.33 30.26 -8.47
CA GLN A 405 8.81 30.13 -7.11
C GLN A 405 9.13 31.52 -6.58
N SER A 406 8.33 32.06 -5.70
CA SER A 406 8.80 33.05 -4.74
C SER A 406 9.68 32.26 -3.76
N ILE A 407 10.93 32.11 -4.11
CA ILE A 407 12.00 31.73 -3.18
C ILE A 407 12.10 32.91 -2.22
N THR A 408 11.32 32.91 -1.18
CA THR A 408 11.65 33.65 0.02
C THR A 408 12.73 32.81 0.70
N THR A 409 13.97 33.00 0.25
CA THR A 409 15.13 32.87 1.12
C THR A 409 14.88 33.87 2.23
N THR A 410 14.31 33.42 3.32
CA THR A 410 14.50 34.05 4.61
C THR A 410 15.97 33.89 4.90
N LYS A 411 16.78 34.82 4.38
CA LYS A 411 18.07 35.12 4.95
C LYS A 411 17.81 35.29 6.44
N THR A 412 18.48 34.49 7.23
CA THR A 412 18.76 34.70 8.62
C THR A 412 19.38 36.12 8.77
N GLU A 413 18.54 37.12 8.91
CA GLU A 413 18.91 38.37 9.61
C GLU A 413 18.83 38.03 11.11
N GLY A 414 19.97 37.69 11.67
CA GLY A 414 20.08 37.27 13.06
C GLY A 414 21.53 37.17 13.54
N GLU A 415 22.45 37.76 12.82
CA GLU A 415 23.82 37.98 13.31
C GLU A 415 24.23 39.41 13.05
N ASP A 416 23.78 40.29 13.88
CA ASP A 416 24.43 41.61 14.16
C ASP A 416 23.59 42.29 15.24
N ILE A 417 23.84 42.01 16.48
CA ILE A 417 23.76 42.93 17.64
C ILE A 417 24.43 42.23 18.82
N MET A 418 25.74 42.29 18.88
CA MET A 418 26.48 42.38 20.15
C MET A 418 27.08 43.78 20.22
N PRO A 419 26.72 44.65 21.11
CA PRO A 419 27.53 45.79 21.43
C PRO A 419 28.71 45.31 22.30
N GLU A 420 29.94 45.55 21.82
CA GLU A 420 31.09 45.76 22.66
C GLU A 420 30.77 46.84 23.69
N ASN A 421 30.86 46.52 24.96
CA ASN A 421 31.29 47.52 25.97
C ASN A 421 31.70 46.87 27.26
N THR A 422 33.01 47.13 27.56
CA THR A 422 33.73 47.23 28.84
C THR A 422 33.62 46.06 29.82
#